data_9084c6dada40ef6b6ccd6a3d7b811d9b
#
_entry.id   9084c6dada40ef6b6ccd6a3d7b811d9b
#
_cell.length_a   1.000
_cell.length_b   1.000
_cell.length_c   1.000
_cell.angle_alpha   90.00
_cell.angle_beta   90.00
_cell.angle_gamma   90.00
#
_symmetry.space_group_name_H-M   'P 1'
#
loop_
_entity.id
_entity.type
_entity.pdbx_description
1 polymer ?
#
loop_
_entity_poly.entity_id
_entity_poly.type
_entity_poly.pdbx_seq_one_letter_code
_entity_poly.pdbx_strand_id
1 'polypeptide(L)'
;MTKQVYDAEFERKIGEYFDATLPDKIFDAHVHIMREFAKQTGYNGETYDQFCEFNRKYIRRDLAGAMVMPQVSSKHTEETLNDDNRYNLKLTKKHNHSAGLIIRPGCGRDKAEKLLDENPQIKVLKPYLVYAEGVENVEEADISTFATEWMWELANDREMPLLLHLSHFVDGLSHPANVAEIKHFCKKYPRVKLVLAHCAMGHNIPKLKWGLEEIKGLDNIWFDSSGAGEALASIYCIKYFGVDKLMYGGDFEFATIFGRIVSYGSTFKAVRPTEELDKNSFYRPLNNGQETLLSLLQAMEVLELSNTDREKIFYNNAAEIYG
;
A
#
# COMPACT_ATOMS: atom_id res chain seq x y z
N MET A 1 18.42 -22.37 -20.02
CA MET A 1 17.49 -21.84 -18.98
C MET A 1 16.67 -23.00 -18.48
N THR A 2 16.84 -23.41 -17.25
CA THR A 2 15.98 -24.42 -16.61
C THR A 2 14.59 -23.80 -16.47
N LYS A 3 13.59 -24.41 -17.13
CA LYS A 3 12.21 -23.93 -17.04
C LYS A 3 11.77 -24.11 -15.59
N GLN A 4 11.45 -23.04 -14.87
CA GLN A 4 10.94 -23.13 -13.51
C GLN A 4 9.67 -23.95 -13.49
N VAL A 5 9.62 -24.92 -12.59
CA VAL A 5 8.48 -25.83 -12.44
C VAL A 5 7.43 -25.17 -11.54
N TYR A 6 6.20 -25.19 -12.01
CA TYR A 6 5.04 -24.81 -11.22
C TYR A 6 4.72 -25.90 -10.20
N ASP A 7 4.73 -25.55 -8.91
CA ASP A 7 4.29 -26.44 -7.85
C ASP A 7 2.78 -26.28 -7.60
N ALA A 8 1.99 -27.00 -8.37
CA ALA A 8 0.54 -26.97 -8.27
C ALA A 8 0.02 -27.45 -6.89
N GLU A 9 0.72 -28.39 -6.27
CA GLU A 9 0.34 -28.90 -4.94
C GLU A 9 0.59 -27.84 -3.85
N PHE A 10 1.71 -27.13 -3.92
CA PHE A 10 2.01 -26.04 -3.00
C PHE A 10 0.99 -24.90 -3.14
N GLU A 11 0.69 -24.45 -4.38
CA GLU A 11 -0.30 -23.38 -4.60
C GLU A 11 -1.70 -23.80 -4.17
N ARG A 12 -2.07 -25.08 -4.36
CA ARG A 12 -3.35 -25.61 -3.87
C ARG A 12 -3.43 -25.52 -2.34
N LYS A 13 -2.39 -25.96 -1.63
CA LYS A 13 -2.33 -25.89 -0.16
C LYS A 13 -2.38 -24.44 0.36
N ILE A 14 -1.69 -23.51 -0.29
CA ILE A 14 -1.78 -22.09 0.05
C ILE A 14 -3.20 -21.57 -0.16
N GLY A 15 -3.86 -21.93 -1.26
CA GLY A 15 -5.26 -21.58 -1.49
C GLY A 15 -6.20 -22.11 -0.41
N GLU A 16 -6.06 -23.38 -0.02
CA GLU A 16 -6.84 -24.01 1.06
C GLU A 16 -6.58 -23.33 2.42
N TYR A 17 -5.33 -22.95 2.69
CA TYR A 17 -4.99 -22.19 3.89
C TYR A 17 -5.66 -20.80 3.90
N PHE A 18 -5.67 -20.08 2.77
CA PHE A 18 -6.39 -18.80 2.64
C PHE A 18 -7.91 -18.99 2.82
N ASP A 19 -8.49 -20.03 2.20
CA ASP A 19 -9.92 -20.31 2.33
C ASP A 19 -10.32 -20.57 3.79
N ALA A 20 -9.45 -21.22 4.57
CA ALA A 20 -9.71 -21.56 5.97
C ALA A 20 -9.45 -20.42 6.96
N THR A 21 -8.61 -19.43 6.61
CA THR A 21 -8.11 -18.43 7.57
C THR A 21 -8.60 -17.01 7.32
N LEU A 22 -8.99 -16.69 6.09
CA LEU A 22 -9.45 -15.35 5.74
C LEU A 22 -10.90 -15.13 6.19
N PRO A 23 -11.23 -13.93 6.70
CA PRO A 23 -12.61 -13.57 7.00
C PRO A 23 -13.46 -13.45 5.72
N ASP A 24 -14.78 -13.44 5.89
CA ASP A 24 -15.74 -13.34 4.78
C ASP A 24 -15.65 -11.99 4.06
N LYS A 25 -15.34 -10.91 4.80
CA LYS A 25 -15.24 -9.55 4.26
C LYS A 25 -13.80 -9.09 4.26
N ILE A 26 -13.34 -8.63 3.09
CA ILE A 26 -12.03 -8.00 2.92
C ILE A 26 -12.25 -6.63 2.29
N PHE A 27 -11.58 -5.61 2.85
CA PHE A 27 -11.39 -4.30 2.25
C PHE A 27 -9.91 -4.17 1.91
N ASP A 28 -9.59 -3.96 0.64
CA ASP A 28 -8.22 -3.70 0.21
C ASP A 28 -7.90 -2.21 0.33
N ALA A 29 -7.04 -1.87 1.29
CA ALA A 29 -6.70 -0.49 1.63
C ALA A 29 -5.69 0.16 0.66
N HIS A 30 -5.14 -0.59 -0.33
CA HIS A 30 -4.12 -0.08 -1.23
C HIS A 30 -4.18 -0.75 -2.60
N VAL A 31 -4.85 -0.10 -3.55
CA VAL A 31 -5.04 -0.63 -4.91
C VAL A 31 -4.68 0.43 -5.93
N HIS A 32 -3.78 0.11 -6.86
CA HIS A 32 -3.54 0.92 -8.04
C HIS A 32 -4.22 0.30 -9.26
N ILE A 33 -4.91 1.11 -10.09
CA ILE A 33 -5.50 0.66 -11.34
C ILE A 33 -5.08 1.60 -12.48
N MET A 34 -4.13 1.14 -13.28
CA MET A 34 -3.69 1.81 -14.48
C MET A 34 -4.54 1.37 -15.69
N ARG A 35 -5.06 2.33 -16.46
CA ARG A 35 -5.95 2.05 -17.62
C ARG A 35 -5.41 1.02 -18.61
N GLU A 36 -4.11 1.05 -18.86
CA GLU A 36 -3.45 0.25 -19.89
C GLU A 36 -2.81 -1.05 -19.36
N PHE A 37 -2.89 -1.34 -18.06
CA PHE A 37 -2.20 -2.49 -17.46
C PHE A 37 -2.68 -3.83 -18.04
N ALA A 38 -3.98 -4.02 -18.12
CA ALA A 38 -4.56 -5.23 -18.72
C ALA A 38 -4.01 -5.46 -20.14
N LYS A 39 -4.02 -4.41 -20.96
CA LYS A 39 -3.51 -4.46 -22.34
C LYS A 39 -2.00 -4.76 -22.39
N GLN A 40 -1.21 -4.14 -21.50
CA GLN A 40 0.25 -4.37 -21.43
C GLN A 40 0.58 -5.80 -20.99
N THR A 41 -0.25 -6.41 -20.15
CA THR A 41 -0.08 -7.80 -19.69
C THR A 41 -0.73 -8.83 -20.62
N GLY A 42 -1.38 -8.38 -21.71
CA GLY A 42 -2.08 -9.26 -22.66
C GLY A 42 -3.40 -9.82 -22.10
N TYR A 43 -3.95 -9.23 -21.05
CA TYR A 43 -5.25 -9.59 -20.51
C TYR A 43 -6.38 -9.14 -21.45
N ASN A 44 -7.34 -10.02 -21.70
CA ASN A 44 -8.48 -9.72 -22.56
C ASN A 44 -9.66 -9.14 -21.78
N GLY A 45 -9.60 -7.86 -21.46
CA GLY A 45 -10.60 -7.15 -20.65
C GLY A 45 -10.06 -5.83 -20.10
N GLU A 46 -10.82 -5.18 -19.24
CA GLU A 46 -10.39 -3.98 -18.52
C GLU A 46 -9.47 -4.35 -17.33
N THR A 47 -8.62 -3.43 -16.91
CA THR A 47 -7.71 -3.65 -15.76
C THR A 47 -8.50 -3.95 -14.47
N TYR A 48 -9.68 -3.37 -14.31
CA TYR A 48 -10.53 -3.67 -13.16
C TYR A 48 -11.02 -5.14 -13.14
N ASP A 49 -11.37 -5.69 -14.31
CA ASP A 49 -11.76 -7.10 -14.41
C ASP A 49 -10.57 -8.02 -14.07
N GLN A 50 -9.37 -7.64 -14.52
CA GLN A 50 -8.13 -8.35 -14.17
C GLN A 50 -7.86 -8.29 -12.66
N PHE A 51 -8.09 -7.16 -12.02
CA PHE A 51 -8.01 -7.01 -10.55
C PHE A 51 -8.99 -7.94 -9.82
N CYS A 52 -10.25 -7.98 -10.25
CA CYS A 52 -11.25 -8.87 -9.66
C CYS A 52 -10.88 -10.35 -9.85
N GLU A 53 -10.40 -10.71 -11.05
CA GLU A 53 -9.97 -12.09 -11.34
C GLU A 53 -8.73 -12.45 -10.52
N PHE A 54 -7.77 -11.53 -10.38
CA PHE A 54 -6.59 -11.73 -9.52
C PHE A 54 -7.00 -12.06 -8.09
N ASN A 55 -7.90 -11.26 -7.51
CA ASN A 55 -8.36 -11.49 -6.14
C ASN A 55 -9.07 -12.85 -5.98
N ARG A 56 -9.99 -13.20 -6.88
CA ARG A 56 -10.67 -14.51 -6.84
C ARG A 56 -9.70 -15.68 -6.97
N LYS A 57 -8.70 -15.55 -7.84
CA LYS A 57 -7.77 -16.62 -8.14
C LYS A 57 -6.70 -16.81 -7.08
N TYR A 58 -6.08 -15.72 -6.62
CA TYR A 58 -4.88 -15.76 -5.79
C TYR A 58 -5.12 -15.39 -4.34
N ILE A 59 -6.03 -14.46 -4.07
CA ILE A 59 -6.42 -14.06 -2.70
C ILE A 59 -7.62 -14.90 -2.21
N ARG A 60 -8.34 -15.53 -3.14
CA ARG A 60 -9.46 -16.44 -2.84
C ARG A 60 -10.69 -15.75 -2.27
N ARG A 61 -10.85 -14.45 -2.53
CA ARG A 61 -12.00 -13.65 -2.08
C ARG A 61 -12.44 -12.66 -3.15
N ASP A 62 -13.73 -12.39 -3.21
CA ASP A 62 -14.26 -11.15 -3.74
C ASP A 62 -14.15 -10.08 -2.65
N LEU A 63 -13.74 -8.88 -3.03
CA LEU A 63 -13.56 -7.80 -2.05
C LEU A 63 -14.89 -7.14 -1.70
N ALA A 64 -15.12 -6.88 -0.41
CA ALA A 64 -16.26 -6.12 0.08
C ALA A 64 -16.09 -4.60 -0.13
N GLY A 65 -14.84 -4.14 -0.29
CA GLY A 65 -14.49 -2.76 -0.59
C GLY A 65 -13.03 -2.64 -1.00
N ALA A 66 -12.68 -1.50 -1.59
CA ALA A 66 -11.31 -1.17 -1.92
C ALA A 66 -11.09 0.35 -1.92
N MET A 67 -9.90 0.78 -1.53
CA MET A 67 -9.41 2.14 -1.76
C MET A 67 -8.54 2.12 -3.01
N VAL A 68 -9.07 2.69 -4.10
CA VAL A 68 -8.49 2.60 -5.43
C VAL A 68 -7.87 3.93 -5.84
N MET A 69 -6.66 3.89 -6.36
CA MET A 69 -5.88 5.03 -6.85
C MET A 69 -5.44 4.80 -8.29
N PRO A 70 -5.16 5.87 -9.05
CA PRO A 70 -4.42 5.73 -10.30
C PRO A 70 -2.99 5.25 -10.03
N GLN A 71 -2.34 4.76 -11.09
CA GLN A 71 -0.89 4.53 -11.04
C GLN A 71 -0.14 5.85 -10.98
N VAL A 72 1.03 5.84 -10.34
CA VAL A 72 1.95 6.98 -10.29
C VAL A 72 3.08 6.83 -11.30
N SER A 73 3.52 7.95 -11.89
CA SER A 73 4.62 7.94 -12.85
C SER A 73 5.37 9.27 -12.85
N SER A 74 6.68 9.22 -12.87
CA SER A 74 7.53 10.41 -13.09
C SER A 74 7.33 11.06 -14.47
N LYS A 75 6.69 10.34 -15.40
CA LYS A 75 6.37 10.85 -16.75
C LYS A 75 5.04 11.59 -16.80
N HIS A 76 4.25 11.61 -15.73
CA HIS A 76 2.99 12.35 -15.73
C HIS A 76 3.22 13.84 -15.89
N THR A 77 2.55 14.41 -16.86
CA THR A 77 2.25 15.86 -16.90
C THR A 77 1.06 16.13 -15.96
N GLU A 78 0.75 17.40 -15.71
CA GLU A 78 -0.46 17.76 -14.96
C GLU A 78 -1.73 17.24 -15.68
N GLU A 79 -1.79 17.34 -16.99
CA GLU A 79 -2.92 16.90 -17.80
C GLU A 79 -3.13 15.37 -17.68
N THR A 80 -2.08 14.57 -17.89
CA THR A 80 -2.17 13.10 -17.85
C THR A 80 -2.50 12.60 -16.46
N LEU A 81 -1.98 13.23 -15.38
CA LEU A 81 -2.35 12.90 -14.02
C LEU A 81 -3.83 13.23 -13.73
N ASN A 82 -4.31 14.37 -14.21
CA ASN A 82 -5.72 14.72 -14.08
C ASN A 82 -6.63 13.75 -14.85
N ASP A 83 -6.20 13.26 -16.03
CA ASP A 83 -6.93 12.24 -16.79
C ASP A 83 -7.02 10.92 -16.04
N ASP A 84 -5.94 10.49 -15.41
CA ASP A 84 -5.90 9.25 -14.62
C ASP A 84 -6.72 9.38 -13.34
N ASN A 85 -6.68 10.53 -12.65
CA ASN A 85 -7.59 10.81 -11.53
C ASN A 85 -9.06 10.76 -11.99
N ARG A 86 -9.41 11.38 -13.12
CA ARG A 86 -10.79 11.33 -13.66
C ARG A 86 -11.23 9.92 -14.02
N TYR A 87 -10.34 9.11 -14.59
CA TYR A 87 -10.60 7.70 -14.87
C TYR A 87 -10.90 6.94 -13.57
N ASN A 88 -10.04 7.10 -12.57
CA ASN A 88 -10.21 6.47 -11.27
C ASN A 88 -11.52 6.86 -10.57
N LEU A 89 -11.89 8.15 -10.62
CA LEU A 89 -13.16 8.62 -10.05
C LEU A 89 -14.39 8.02 -10.74
N LYS A 90 -14.35 7.84 -12.07
CA LYS A 90 -15.43 7.14 -12.79
C LYS A 90 -15.52 5.67 -12.41
N LEU A 91 -14.37 5.00 -12.31
CA LEU A 91 -14.26 3.60 -11.94
C LEU A 91 -14.76 3.36 -10.52
N THR A 92 -14.29 4.11 -9.55
CA THR A 92 -14.68 3.97 -8.14
C THR A 92 -16.17 4.24 -7.93
N LYS A 93 -16.74 5.24 -8.61
CA LYS A 93 -18.17 5.50 -8.60
C LYS A 93 -18.99 4.34 -9.20
N LYS A 94 -18.54 3.78 -10.34
CA LYS A 94 -19.20 2.65 -11.02
C LYS A 94 -19.26 1.41 -10.13
N HIS A 95 -18.18 1.12 -9.38
CA HIS A 95 -18.03 -0.10 -8.62
C HIS A 95 -18.21 0.07 -7.10
N ASN A 96 -18.66 1.26 -6.66
CA ASN A 96 -18.89 1.59 -5.25
C ASN A 96 -17.64 1.37 -4.37
N HIS A 97 -16.50 1.87 -4.84
CA HIS A 97 -15.24 1.86 -4.10
C HIS A 97 -14.84 3.26 -3.64
N SER A 98 -13.97 3.34 -2.65
CA SER A 98 -13.35 4.59 -2.22
C SER A 98 -12.24 4.98 -3.18
N ALA A 99 -12.08 6.28 -3.45
CA ALA A 99 -11.05 6.79 -4.34
C ALA A 99 -9.92 7.45 -3.56
N GLY A 100 -8.69 7.18 -3.97
CA GLY A 100 -7.53 7.98 -3.61
C GLY A 100 -7.26 9.03 -4.69
N LEU A 101 -7.05 10.27 -4.27
CA LEU A 101 -6.69 11.38 -5.15
C LEU A 101 -5.16 11.55 -5.17
N ILE A 102 -4.54 11.22 -6.29
CA ILE A 102 -3.12 11.53 -6.48
C ILE A 102 -2.99 13.04 -6.70
N ILE A 103 -2.19 13.68 -5.84
CA ILE A 103 -1.94 15.13 -5.89
C ILE A 103 -0.43 15.43 -5.93
N ARG A 104 -0.10 16.59 -6.47
CA ARG A 104 1.28 17.10 -6.58
C ARG A 104 1.34 18.52 -6.00
N PRO A 105 2.51 19.00 -5.57
CA PRO A 105 2.66 20.33 -4.99
C PRO A 105 2.04 21.45 -5.83
N GLY A 106 2.28 21.46 -7.14
CA GLY A 106 1.74 22.46 -8.06
C GLY A 106 0.23 22.39 -8.32
N CYS A 107 -0.51 21.41 -7.77
CA CYS A 107 -1.97 21.34 -7.92
C CYS A 107 -2.67 22.54 -7.28
N GLY A 108 -2.21 22.94 -6.09
CA GLY A 108 -2.79 24.00 -5.27
C GLY A 108 -4.04 23.55 -4.49
N ARG A 109 -4.22 24.18 -3.33
CA ARG A 109 -5.28 23.86 -2.37
C ARG A 109 -6.68 24.00 -2.97
N ASP A 110 -6.99 25.14 -3.59
CA ASP A 110 -8.34 25.44 -4.10
C ASP A 110 -8.83 24.40 -5.12
N LYS A 111 -7.92 23.93 -6.00
CA LYS A 111 -8.26 22.92 -6.99
C LYS A 111 -8.51 21.56 -6.33
N ALA A 112 -7.73 21.20 -5.32
CA ALA A 112 -7.92 19.98 -4.55
C ALA A 112 -9.25 20.02 -3.78
N GLU A 113 -9.57 21.13 -3.11
CA GLU A 113 -10.85 21.32 -2.40
C GLU A 113 -12.04 21.17 -3.33
N LYS A 114 -12.01 21.80 -4.50
CA LYS A 114 -13.07 21.66 -5.51
C LYS A 114 -13.26 20.20 -5.94
N LEU A 115 -12.17 19.46 -6.17
CA LEU A 115 -12.26 18.03 -6.52
C LEU A 115 -12.90 17.20 -5.41
N LEU A 116 -12.57 17.48 -4.14
CA LEU A 116 -13.17 16.81 -2.98
C LEU A 116 -14.67 17.11 -2.86
N ASP A 117 -15.07 18.37 -3.05
CA ASP A 117 -16.49 18.79 -2.95
C ASP A 117 -17.35 18.16 -4.07
N GLU A 118 -16.79 18.03 -5.28
CA GLU A 118 -17.48 17.45 -6.43
C GLU A 118 -17.50 15.90 -6.40
N ASN A 119 -16.61 15.25 -5.62
CA ASN A 119 -16.41 13.80 -5.67
C ASN A 119 -16.35 13.21 -4.25
N PRO A 120 -17.47 12.99 -3.57
CA PRO A 120 -17.51 12.51 -2.17
C PRO A 120 -16.92 11.09 -1.96
N GLN A 121 -16.71 10.34 -3.04
CA GLN A 121 -16.00 9.05 -2.99
C GLN A 121 -14.47 9.20 -2.81
N ILE A 122 -13.90 10.40 -2.94
CA ILE A 122 -12.50 10.63 -2.58
C ILE A 122 -12.39 10.59 -1.06
N LYS A 123 -11.62 9.63 -0.56
CA LYS A 123 -11.46 9.38 0.87
C LYS A 123 -10.05 9.60 1.39
N VAL A 124 -9.08 9.78 0.50
CA VAL A 124 -7.68 9.97 0.87
C VAL A 124 -6.94 10.86 -0.13
N LEU A 125 -6.06 11.72 0.38
CA LEU A 125 -5.07 12.42 -0.42
C LEU A 125 -3.79 11.57 -0.51
N LYS A 126 -3.27 11.42 -1.73
CA LYS A 126 -2.06 10.65 -2.02
C LYS A 126 -1.01 11.54 -2.70
N PRO A 127 -0.26 12.34 -1.94
CA PRO A 127 0.99 12.90 -2.45
C PRO A 127 2.00 11.78 -2.68
N TYR A 128 2.85 11.94 -3.69
CA TYR A 128 3.81 10.89 -4.02
C TYR A 128 5.18 11.48 -4.36
N LEU A 129 6.23 10.83 -3.87
CA LEU A 129 7.61 11.31 -3.97
C LEU A 129 8.10 11.57 -5.40
N VAL A 130 7.55 10.89 -6.42
CA VAL A 130 7.92 11.16 -7.83
C VAL A 130 7.53 12.57 -8.31
N TYR A 131 6.70 13.27 -7.55
CA TYR A 131 6.30 14.65 -7.81
C TYR A 131 7.00 15.66 -6.88
N ALA A 132 8.05 15.23 -6.17
CA ALA A 132 8.84 16.12 -5.32
C ALA A 132 9.43 17.27 -6.13
N GLU A 133 9.36 18.49 -5.58
CA GLU A 133 9.85 19.71 -6.24
C GLU A 133 11.21 20.10 -5.66
N GLY A 134 12.12 20.57 -6.54
CA GLY A 134 13.43 21.09 -6.14
C GLY A 134 14.45 20.02 -5.72
N VAL A 135 14.21 18.74 -6.03
CA VAL A 135 15.11 17.63 -5.72
C VAL A 135 15.61 16.97 -7.01
N GLU A 136 16.89 16.55 -7.03
CA GLU A 136 17.47 15.82 -8.17
C GLU A 136 17.15 14.33 -8.11
N ASN A 137 17.17 13.75 -6.91
CA ASN A 137 16.86 12.36 -6.67
C ASN A 137 15.60 12.23 -5.81
N VAL A 138 14.50 11.83 -6.41
CA VAL A 138 13.21 11.69 -5.71
C VAL A 138 13.22 10.62 -4.62
N GLU A 139 14.15 9.65 -4.68
CA GLU A 139 14.31 8.65 -3.62
C GLU A 139 14.87 9.24 -2.32
N GLU A 140 15.52 10.41 -2.41
CA GLU A 140 16.10 11.17 -1.29
C GLU A 140 15.24 12.40 -0.92
N ALA A 141 14.03 12.50 -1.44
CA ALA A 141 13.13 13.62 -1.23
C ALA A 141 12.66 13.70 0.23
N ASP A 142 12.73 14.87 0.86
CA ASP A 142 12.04 15.09 2.13
C ASP A 142 10.51 15.11 1.91
N ILE A 143 9.73 14.67 2.90
CA ILE A 143 8.26 14.58 2.81
C ILE A 143 7.66 15.93 2.41
N SER A 144 8.15 17.03 2.98
CA SER A 144 7.68 18.39 2.70
C SER A 144 7.83 18.83 1.24
N THR A 145 8.70 18.20 0.44
CA THR A 145 8.91 18.52 -0.97
C THR A 145 7.83 17.94 -1.91
N PHE A 146 7.11 16.90 -1.47
CA PHE A 146 6.03 16.28 -2.25
C PHE A 146 4.67 16.24 -1.52
N ALA A 147 4.68 16.18 -0.18
CA ALA A 147 3.51 16.36 0.67
C ALA A 147 3.60 17.74 1.34
N THR A 148 3.40 18.78 0.53
CA THR A 148 3.55 20.18 0.95
C THR A 148 2.54 20.57 2.03
N GLU A 149 2.85 21.60 2.78
CA GLU A 149 2.10 22.03 3.97
C GLU A 149 0.59 22.18 3.73
N TRP A 150 0.19 22.79 2.60
CA TRP A 150 -1.22 22.96 2.28
C TRP A 150 -2.00 21.62 2.18
N MET A 151 -1.33 20.52 1.81
CA MET A 151 -1.97 19.20 1.75
C MET A 151 -2.28 18.67 3.15
N TRP A 152 -1.37 18.91 4.11
CA TRP A 152 -1.58 18.57 5.51
C TRP A 152 -2.67 19.44 6.14
N GLU A 153 -2.68 20.75 5.84
CA GLU A 153 -3.73 21.66 6.26
C GLU A 153 -5.09 21.22 5.74
N LEU A 154 -5.19 20.93 4.44
CA LEU A 154 -6.43 20.47 3.81
C LEU A 154 -6.91 19.16 4.44
N ALA A 155 -6.02 18.17 4.60
CA ALA A 155 -6.34 16.91 5.23
C ALA A 155 -6.80 17.10 6.68
N ASN A 156 -6.15 18.00 7.44
CA ASN A 156 -6.53 18.32 8.82
C ASN A 156 -7.90 19.02 8.90
N ASP A 157 -8.18 19.96 8.01
CA ASP A 157 -9.45 20.70 7.98
C ASP A 157 -10.62 19.78 7.62
N ARG A 158 -10.38 18.79 6.76
CA ARG A 158 -11.37 17.80 6.31
C ARG A 158 -11.39 16.53 7.16
N GLU A 159 -10.51 16.42 8.19
CA GLU A 159 -10.33 15.21 9.04
C GLU A 159 -10.12 13.93 8.22
N MET A 160 -9.43 14.07 7.08
CA MET A 160 -9.27 13.01 6.10
C MET A 160 -7.88 12.36 6.15
N PRO A 161 -7.77 11.12 5.65
CA PRO A 161 -6.49 10.46 5.53
C PRO A 161 -5.54 11.13 4.54
N LEU A 162 -4.24 11.03 4.85
CA LEU A 162 -3.14 11.33 3.97
C LEU A 162 -2.27 10.07 3.88
N LEU A 163 -2.15 9.48 2.68
CA LEU A 163 -1.43 8.23 2.46
C LEU A 163 -0.05 8.53 1.88
N LEU A 164 1.00 8.17 2.60
CA LEU A 164 2.39 8.38 2.20
C LEU A 164 3.09 7.08 1.83
N HIS A 165 3.74 7.10 0.67
CA HIS A 165 4.86 6.23 0.35
C HIS A 165 6.14 6.96 0.77
N LEU A 166 6.87 6.44 1.75
CA LEU A 166 8.07 7.11 2.27
C LEU A 166 9.21 7.07 1.25
N SER A 167 9.95 8.15 1.19
CA SER A 167 11.24 8.28 0.52
C SER A 167 12.36 7.58 1.33
N HIS A 168 13.60 7.69 0.86
CA HIS A 168 14.76 7.02 1.48
C HIS A 168 14.54 5.51 1.62
N PHE A 169 14.20 4.86 0.52
CA PHE A 169 13.65 3.49 0.45
C PHE A 169 14.37 2.46 1.32
N VAL A 170 15.70 2.52 1.40
CA VAL A 170 16.50 1.56 2.19
C VAL A 170 16.33 1.79 3.68
N ASP A 171 16.18 3.04 4.09
CA ASP A 171 16.02 3.44 5.50
C ASP A 171 14.56 3.55 5.88
N GLY A 172 13.70 3.95 4.94
CA GLY A 172 12.26 4.10 5.14
C GLY A 172 11.96 4.95 6.37
N LEU A 173 11.18 4.39 7.29
CA LEU A 173 10.82 5.09 8.53
C LEU A 173 12.03 5.39 9.44
N SER A 174 13.14 4.66 9.35
CA SER A 174 14.31 4.94 10.21
C SER A 174 15.14 6.13 9.76
N HIS A 175 14.91 6.67 8.54
CA HIS A 175 15.65 7.83 8.08
C HIS A 175 15.33 9.06 8.94
N PRO A 176 16.37 9.79 9.44
CA PRO A 176 16.15 10.90 10.38
C PRO A 176 15.22 12.01 9.85
N ALA A 177 15.28 12.33 8.54
CA ALA A 177 14.39 13.32 7.94
C ALA A 177 12.93 12.84 7.97
N ASN A 178 12.63 11.59 7.57
CA ASN A 178 11.29 11.04 7.63
C ASN A 178 10.74 11.05 9.07
N VAL A 179 11.53 10.63 10.05
CA VAL A 179 11.14 10.66 11.48
C VAL A 179 10.83 12.09 11.93
N ALA A 180 11.70 13.05 11.63
CA ALA A 180 11.56 14.44 12.05
C ALA A 180 10.29 15.07 11.45
N GLU A 181 10.06 14.90 10.15
CA GLU A 181 8.90 15.47 9.47
C GLU A 181 7.58 14.80 9.87
N ILE A 182 7.55 13.47 10.03
CA ILE A 182 6.37 12.77 10.56
C ILE A 182 6.02 13.28 11.96
N LYS A 183 7.02 13.39 12.87
CA LYS A 183 6.79 13.95 14.21
C LYS A 183 6.28 15.40 14.15
N HIS A 184 6.84 16.22 13.27
CA HIS A 184 6.43 17.61 13.09
C HIS A 184 4.99 17.70 12.60
N PHE A 185 4.68 17.07 11.47
CA PHE A 185 3.38 17.20 10.84
C PHE A 185 2.25 16.53 11.63
N CYS A 186 2.49 15.35 12.20
CA CYS A 186 1.48 14.69 13.03
C CYS A 186 1.11 15.50 14.28
N LYS A 187 2.07 16.21 14.88
CA LYS A 187 1.80 17.10 16.04
C LYS A 187 1.12 18.40 15.60
N LYS A 188 1.52 18.97 14.47
CA LYS A 188 0.95 20.22 13.95
C LYS A 188 -0.47 20.05 13.43
N TYR A 189 -0.76 18.89 12.83
CA TYR A 189 -2.03 18.55 12.19
C TYR A 189 -2.66 17.29 12.80
N PRO A 190 -3.15 17.37 14.04
CA PRO A 190 -3.54 16.18 14.84
C PRO A 190 -4.80 15.48 14.33
N ARG A 191 -5.61 16.13 13.47
CA ARG A 191 -6.81 15.52 12.88
C ARG A 191 -6.53 14.77 11.58
N VAL A 192 -5.32 14.91 11.02
CA VAL A 192 -4.89 14.11 9.88
C VAL A 192 -4.73 12.66 10.32
N LYS A 193 -5.33 11.75 9.59
CA LYS A 193 -5.09 10.31 9.73
C LYS A 193 -3.94 9.94 8.78
N LEU A 194 -2.70 9.95 9.29
CA LEU A 194 -1.54 9.59 8.47
C LEU A 194 -1.49 8.08 8.25
N VAL A 195 -1.60 7.64 7.00
CA VAL A 195 -1.41 6.24 6.63
C VAL A 195 -0.02 6.07 5.99
N LEU A 196 0.80 5.23 6.59
CA LEU A 196 2.13 4.88 6.07
C LEU A 196 2.05 3.58 5.28
N ALA A 197 2.21 3.68 3.97
CA ALA A 197 2.14 2.54 3.06
C ALA A 197 3.24 1.51 3.33
N HIS A 198 2.96 0.24 3.01
CA HIS A 198 3.95 -0.85 3.05
C HIS A 198 4.59 -1.04 4.43
N CYS A 199 3.76 -0.99 5.52
CA CYS A 199 4.26 -0.97 6.89
C CYS A 199 5.36 0.11 7.07
N ALA A 200 5.13 1.34 6.57
CA ALA A 200 6.09 2.44 6.60
C ALA A 200 7.41 2.14 5.85
N MET A 201 7.32 1.55 4.66
CA MET A 201 8.47 1.00 3.90
C MET A 201 9.27 -0.02 4.72
N GLY A 202 8.56 -0.89 5.43
CA GLY A 202 9.11 -1.89 6.35
C GLY A 202 9.86 -3.04 5.70
N HIS A 203 10.54 -2.79 4.59
CA HIS A 203 11.28 -3.81 3.83
C HIS A 203 12.61 -4.20 4.47
N ASN A 204 13.17 -3.36 5.35
CA ASN A 204 14.29 -3.72 6.22
C ASN A 204 13.81 -3.79 7.68
N ILE A 205 13.70 -4.99 8.20
CA ILE A 205 13.06 -5.25 9.51
C ILE A 205 13.74 -4.55 10.69
N PRO A 206 15.10 -4.59 10.86
CA PRO A 206 15.77 -3.82 11.92
C PRO A 206 15.48 -2.32 11.84
N LYS A 207 15.56 -1.73 10.65
CA LYS A 207 15.33 -0.29 10.43
C LYS A 207 13.87 0.08 10.71
N LEU A 208 12.91 -0.73 10.26
CA LEU A 208 11.51 -0.53 10.60
C LEU A 208 11.30 -0.45 12.11
N LYS A 209 11.85 -1.42 12.86
CA LYS A 209 11.74 -1.44 14.32
C LYS A 209 12.27 -0.16 14.95
N TRP A 210 13.44 0.32 14.52
CA TRP A 210 14.03 1.55 15.03
C TRP A 210 13.16 2.78 14.72
N GLY A 211 12.65 2.88 13.48
CA GLY A 211 11.76 3.98 13.10
C GLY A 211 10.46 4.00 13.90
N LEU A 212 9.82 2.83 14.12
CA LEU A 212 8.59 2.73 14.92
C LEU A 212 8.83 3.16 16.37
N GLU A 213 9.98 2.82 16.95
CA GLU A 213 10.37 3.28 18.29
C GLU A 213 10.43 4.80 18.38
N GLU A 214 10.90 5.47 17.31
CA GLU A 214 11.00 6.92 17.27
C GLU A 214 9.66 7.64 17.16
N ILE A 215 8.66 7.05 16.51
CA ILE A 215 7.34 7.68 16.31
C ILE A 215 6.25 7.13 17.24
N LYS A 216 6.59 6.19 18.13
CA LYS A 216 5.64 5.66 19.11
C LYS A 216 5.02 6.80 19.94
N GLY A 217 3.72 6.67 20.22
CA GLY A 217 2.95 7.68 20.96
C GLY A 217 2.37 8.80 20.10
N LEU A 218 2.49 8.71 18.76
CA LEU A 218 1.68 9.49 17.85
C LEU A 218 0.38 8.73 17.54
N ASP A 219 -0.76 9.25 17.94
CA ASP A 219 -2.05 8.52 17.90
C ASP A 219 -2.72 8.56 16.53
N ASN A 220 -2.29 9.49 15.67
CA ASN A 220 -2.86 9.74 14.34
C ASN A 220 -2.10 9.07 13.19
N ILE A 221 -1.47 7.91 13.46
CA ILE A 221 -0.76 7.10 12.47
C ILE A 221 -1.45 5.75 12.28
N TRP A 222 -1.57 5.33 11.02
CA TRP A 222 -2.02 4.01 10.55
C TRP A 222 -1.03 3.42 9.55
N PHE A 223 -1.17 2.14 9.27
CA PHE A 223 -0.32 1.41 8.33
C PHE A 223 -1.18 0.57 7.41
N ASP A 224 -0.72 0.34 6.18
CA ASP A 224 -1.19 -0.78 5.37
C ASP A 224 -0.09 -1.83 5.19
N SER A 225 -0.50 -3.08 4.99
CA SER A 225 0.41 -4.22 4.86
C SER A 225 0.90 -4.45 3.42
N SER A 226 0.49 -3.62 2.47
CA SER A 226 0.79 -3.83 1.05
C SER A 226 2.30 -3.98 0.80
N GLY A 227 2.69 -4.92 -0.03
CA GLY A 227 4.10 -5.17 -0.34
C GLY A 227 5.00 -5.63 0.82
N ALA A 228 4.48 -5.75 2.05
CA ALA A 228 5.25 -6.22 3.22
C ALA A 228 5.47 -7.74 3.15
N GLY A 229 6.61 -8.16 2.59
CA GLY A 229 6.91 -9.57 2.35
C GLY A 229 7.31 -10.37 3.59
N GLU A 230 7.48 -9.77 4.77
CA GLU A 230 7.91 -10.46 5.99
C GLU A 230 6.96 -10.19 7.16
N ALA A 231 6.55 -11.27 7.86
CA ALA A 231 5.61 -11.20 8.98
C ALA A 231 6.03 -10.22 10.09
N LEU A 232 7.34 -10.07 10.32
CA LEU A 232 7.87 -9.15 11.33
C LEU A 232 7.51 -7.69 11.06
N ALA A 233 7.27 -7.29 9.82
CA ALA A 233 6.82 -5.92 9.51
C ALA A 233 5.46 -5.64 10.16
N SER A 234 4.47 -6.49 9.88
CA SER A 234 3.14 -6.40 10.48
C SER A 234 3.16 -6.61 12.00
N ILE A 235 3.97 -7.56 12.50
CA ILE A 235 4.13 -7.80 13.95
C ILE A 235 4.59 -6.54 14.66
N TYR A 236 5.58 -5.82 14.13
CA TYR A 236 6.07 -4.60 14.77
C TYR A 236 5.06 -3.46 14.69
N CYS A 237 4.40 -3.25 13.54
CA CYS A 237 3.32 -2.26 13.45
C CYS A 237 2.24 -2.52 14.52
N ILE A 238 1.77 -3.76 14.67
CA ILE A 238 0.76 -4.13 15.68
C ILE A 238 1.30 -3.95 17.12
N LYS A 239 2.54 -4.37 17.40
CA LYS A 239 3.13 -4.25 18.74
C LYS A 239 3.31 -2.82 19.21
N TYR A 240 3.64 -1.89 18.30
CA TYR A 240 3.89 -0.49 18.64
C TYR A 240 2.63 0.38 18.60
N PHE A 241 1.65 0.05 17.75
CA PHE A 241 0.49 0.91 17.50
C PHE A 241 -0.86 0.23 17.74
N GLY A 242 -0.89 -1.08 17.88
CA GLY A 242 -2.12 -1.85 18.08
C GLY A 242 -2.76 -2.36 16.79
N VAL A 243 -3.66 -3.32 16.96
CA VAL A 243 -4.40 -3.98 15.87
C VAL A 243 -5.26 -2.99 15.08
N ASP A 244 -5.83 -1.98 15.75
CA ASP A 244 -6.71 -0.97 15.15
C ASP A 244 -5.99 -0.01 14.21
N LYS A 245 -4.65 -0.10 14.10
CA LYS A 245 -3.81 0.79 13.28
C LYS A 245 -3.22 0.12 12.04
N LEU A 246 -3.47 -1.18 11.83
CA LEU A 246 -3.01 -1.90 10.64
C LEU A 246 -4.19 -2.28 9.75
N MET A 247 -4.05 -2.09 8.44
CA MET A 247 -5.03 -2.45 7.41
C MET A 247 -4.41 -3.43 6.41
N TYR A 248 -5.19 -4.37 5.89
CA TYR A 248 -4.78 -5.15 4.73
C TYR A 248 -4.71 -4.27 3.48
N GLY A 249 -3.62 -4.36 2.72
CA GLY A 249 -3.45 -3.76 1.41
C GLY A 249 -2.80 -4.77 0.46
N GLY A 250 -3.32 -4.85 -0.76
CA GLY A 250 -2.83 -5.79 -1.78
C GLY A 250 -1.77 -5.21 -2.69
N ASP A 251 -1.81 -3.90 -2.94
CA ASP A 251 -0.96 -3.20 -3.92
C ASP A 251 -1.07 -3.80 -5.33
N PHE A 252 -2.31 -3.93 -5.80
CA PHE A 252 -2.56 -4.47 -7.15
C PHE A 252 -1.79 -3.67 -8.20
N GLU A 253 -1.46 -4.36 -9.24
CA GLU A 253 -0.45 -4.33 -10.26
C GLU A 253 0.89 -4.82 -9.71
N PHE A 254 1.45 -4.28 -8.63
CA PHE A 254 2.65 -4.82 -8.00
C PHE A 254 2.42 -6.22 -7.42
N ALA A 255 1.25 -6.47 -6.85
CA ALA A 255 0.83 -7.78 -6.34
C ALA A 255 0.93 -8.91 -7.38
N THR A 256 0.79 -8.60 -8.68
CA THR A 256 0.84 -9.60 -9.76
C THR A 256 2.25 -10.12 -10.07
N ILE A 257 3.29 -9.41 -9.63
CA ILE A 257 4.69 -9.76 -9.86
C ILE A 257 5.04 -10.97 -9.00
N PHE A 258 5.58 -12.02 -9.62
CA PHE A 258 6.11 -13.16 -8.89
C PHE A 258 7.38 -12.80 -8.16
N GLY A 259 7.43 -13.14 -6.87
CA GLY A 259 8.56 -12.86 -6.01
C GLY A 259 8.19 -12.27 -4.67
N ARG A 260 9.18 -11.93 -3.89
CA ARG A 260 9.05 -11.45 -2.53
C ARG A 260 10.13 -10.41 -2.21
N ILE A 261 9.78 -9.42 -1.41
CA ILE A 261 10.77 -8.53 -0.81
C ILE A 261 11.24 -9.12 0.51
N VAL A 262 12.55 -9.16 0.73
CA VAL A 262 13.17 -9.69 1.94
C VAL A 262 14.19 -8.73 2.52
N SER A 263 14.26 -8.66 3.85
CA SER A 263 15.29 -7.92 4.58
C SER A 263 16.65 -8.61 4.40
N TYR A 264 17.69 -7.85 4.08
CA TYR A 264 19.02 -8.39 3.83
C TYR A 264 20.11 -7.45 4.35
N GLY A 265 20.70 -7.79 5.49
CA GLY A 265 21.69 -6.92 6.13
C GLY A 265 21.13 -5.52 6.42
N SER A 266 21.81 -4.49 5.95
CA SER A 266 21.38 -3.08 6.07
C SER A 266 20.46 -2.60 4.95
N THR A 267 20.02 -3.49 4.06
CA THR A 267 19.16 -3.19 2.90
C THR A 267 18.01 -4.20 2.79
N PHE A 268 17.31 -4.20 1.69
CA PHE A 268 16.36 -5.23 1.31
C PHE A 268 16.62 -5.69 -0.13
N LYS A 269 16.09 -6.85 -0.49
CA LYS A 269 16.18 -7.37 -1.86
C LYS A 269 14.81 -7.84 -2.34
N ALA A 270 14.43 -7.42 -3.55
CA ALA A 270 13.32 -8.03 -4.27
C ALA A 270 13.80 -9.32 -4.94
N VAL A 271 13.43 -10.46 -4.38
CA VAL A 271 13.73 -11.78 -4.93
C VAL A 271 12.66 -12.10 -5.98
N ARG A 272 13.04 -12.08 -7.23
CA ARG A 272 12.15 -12.35 -8.39
C ARG A 272 12.60 -13.61 -9.13
N PRO A 273 11.71 -14.27 -9.93
CA PRO A 273 12.07 -15.44 -10.75
C PRO A 273 12.91 -15.02 -11.96
N THR A 274 14.04 -14.39 -11.70
CA THR A 274 15.05 -13.99 -12.69
C THR A 274 16.23 -14.96 -12.63
N GLU A 275 17.26 -14.76 -13.47
CA GLU A 275 18.49 -15.55 -13.51
C GLU A 275 19.23 -15.60 -12.16
N GLU A 276 18.86 -14.76 -11.20
CA GLU A 276 19.41 -14.67 -9.85
C GLU A 276 18.85 -15.70 -8.87
N LEU A 277 17.67 -16.27 -9.13
CA LEU A 277 17.22 -17.44 -8.37
C LEU A 277 18.16 -18.59 -8.69
N ASP A 278 18.79 -19.10 -7.66
CA ASP A 278 19.75 -20.20 -7.70
C ASP A 278 19.37 -21.21 -8.77
N LYS A 279 20.33 -21.62 -9.59
CA LYS A 279 20.17 -22.65 -10.62
C LYS A 279 19.57 -23.97 -10.09
N ASN A 280 19.53 -24.12 -8.77
CA ASN A 280 18.92 -25.23 -8.04
C ASN A 280 17.50 -24.94 -7.56
N SER A 281 16.95 -23.75 -7.77
CA SER A 281 15.56 -23.42 -7.43
C SER A 281 14.63 -23.89 -8.54
N PHE A 282 14.04 -25.05 -8.37
CA PHE A 282 13.17 -25.67 -9.38
C PHE A 282 11.76 -25.08 -9.42
N TYR A 283 11.33 -24.38 -8.37
CA TYR A 283 9.95 -23.93 -8.22
C TYR A 283 9.80 -22.42 -8.43
N ARG A 284 8.69 -22.04 -9.04
CA ARG A 284 8.29 -20.64 -9.17
C ARG A 284 7.83 -20.11 -7.81
N PRO A 285 8.29 -18.92 -7.38
CA PRO A 285 7.74 -18.28 -6.19
C PRO A 285 6.26 -17.93 -6.36
N LEU A 286 5.56 -17.67 -5.26
CA LEU A 286 4.24 -17.05 -5.27
C LEU A 286 4.31 -15.64 -5.85
N ASN A 287 3.18 -15.07 -6.26
CA ASN A 287 3.13 -13.66 -6.57
C ASN A 287 3.20 -12.81 -5.29
N ASN A 288 3.59 -11.56 -5.43
CA ASN A 288 3.81 -10.67 -4.30
C ASN A 288 2.56 -10.44 -3.44
N GLY A 289 1.37 -10.45 -4.04
CA GLY A 289 0.10 -10.38 -3.30
C GLY A 289 -0.11 -11.59 -2.38
N GLN A 290 0.17 -12.80 -2.86
CA GLN A 290 0.11 -14.01 -2.04
C GLN A 290 1.19 -14.01 -0.94
N GLU A 291 2.42 -13.57 -1.24
CA GLU A 291 3.51 -13.47 -0.25
C GLU A 291 3.18 -12.44 0.84
N THR A 292 2.62 -11.29 0.47
CA THR A 292 2.15 -10.27 1.42
C THR A 292 1.04 -10.81 2.32
N LEU A 293 0.04 -11.46 1.73
CA LEU A 293 -1.08 -12.04 2.48
C LEU A 293 -0.61 -13.15 3.41
N LEU A 294 0.26 -14.05 2.94
CA LEU A 294 0.83 -15.13 3.75
C LEU A 294 1.63 -14.56 4.94
N SER A 295 2.44 -13.53 4.70
CA SER A 295 3.22 -12.86 5.75
C SER A 295 2.31 -12.21 6.81
N LEU A 296 1.21 -11.59 6.38
CA LEU A 296 0.23 -10.99 7.30
C LEU A 296 -0.48 -12.07 8.14
N LEU A 297 -0.91 -13.17 7.53
CA LEU A 297 -1.53 -14.28 8.25
C LEU A 297 -0.57 -14.93 9.25
N GLN A 298 0.70 -15.14 8.88
CA GLN A 298 1.74 -15.60 9.79
C GLN A 298 1.95 -14.65 10.98
N ALA A 299 1.91 -13.33 10.73
CA ALA A 299 1.98 -12.35 11.82
C ALA A 299 0.80 -12.48 12.81
N MET A 300 -0.40 -12.71 12.28
CA MET A 300 -1.60 -12.92 13.10
C MET A 300 -1.54 -14.20 13.91
N GLU A 301 -0.98 -15.28 13.36
CA GLU A 301 -0.76 -16.55 14.07
C GLU A 301 0.26 -16.38 15.20
N VAL A 302 1.41 -15.76 14.92
CA VAL A 302 2.47 -15.51 15.93
C VAL A 302 1.96 -14.64 17.08
N LEU A 303 1.08 -13.68 16.79
CA LEU A 303 0.47 -12.80 17.79
C LEU A 303 -0.79 -13.39 18.42
N GLU A 304 -1.22 -14.60 18.02
CA GLU A 304 -2.43 -15.28 18.49
C GLU A 304 -3.69 -14.39 18.40
N LEU A 305 -3.80 -13.62 17.29
CA LEU A 305 -4.90 -12.68 17.11
C LEU A 305 -6.25 -13.40 17.01
N SER A 306 -7.24 -12.86 17.73
CA SER A 306 -8.63 -13.35 17.68
C SER A 306 -9.27 -13.14 16.30
N ASN A 307 -10.39 -13.80 16.01
CA ASN A 307 -11.15 -13.55 14.78
C ASN A 307 -11.61 -12.10 14.67
N THR A 308 -11.99 -11.47 15.77
CA THR A 308 -12.36 -10.04 15.81
C THR A 308 -11.18 -9.14 15.40
N ASP A 309 -9.96 -9.47 15.85
CA ASP A 309 -8.76 -8.71 15.46
C ASP A 309 -8.43 -8.91 13.97
N ARG A 310 -8.62 -10.13 13.45
CA ARG A 310 -8.48 -10.41 12.02
C ARG A 310 -9.49 -9.62 11.18
N GLU A 311 -10.76 -9.57 11.59
CA GLU A 311 -11.80 -8.77 10.94
C GLU A 311 -11.47 -7.27 10.95
N LYS A 312 -10.87 -6.75 12.03
CA LYS A 312 -10.40 -5.37 12.10
C LYS A 312 -9.36 -5.10 10.99
N ILE A 313 -8.31 -5.90 10.92
CA ILE A 313 -7.22 -5.70 9.96
C ILE A 313 -7.70 -5.88 8.52
N PHE A 314 -8.53 -6.89 8.26
CA PHE A 314 -8.98 -7.19 6.90
C PHE A 314 -10.13 -6.31 6.41
N TYR A 315 -10.90 -5.70 7.32
CA TYR A 315 -12.07 -4.93 6.90
C TYR A 315 -12.32 -3.68 7.73
N ASN A 316 -12.53 -3.81 9.06
CA ASN A 316 -13.12 -2.73 9.85
C ASN A 316 -12.25 -1.47 9.88
N ASN A 317 -10.94 -1.61 10.06
CA ASN A 317 -10.02 -0.47 10.11
C ASN A 317 -10.03 0.32 8.79
N ALA A 318 -9.99 -0.37 7.65
CA ALA A 318 -10.04 0.29 6.34
C ALA A 318 -11.41 0.89 6.04
N ALA A 319 -12.50 0.22 6.43
CA ALA A 319 -13.86 0.73 6.30
C ALA A 319 -14.09 1.99 7.16
N GLU A 320 -13.48 2.09 8.35
CA GLU A 320 -13.53 3.29 9.20
C GLU A 320 -12.74 4.46 8.60
N ILE A 321 -11.57 4.16 7.99
CA ILE A 321 -10.66 5.18 7.47
C ILE A 321 -11.11 5.69 6.10
N TYR A 322 -11.62 4.81 5.24
CA TYR A 322 -11.91 5.07 3.82
C TYR A 322 -13.37 4.88 3.41
N GLY A 323 -14.22 4.44 4.33
CA GLY A 323 -15.65 4.16 4.07
C GLY A 323 -16.55 5.40 3.92
#